data_9aed415ac2403920b0b6c0b70c2eb7c3
#
_entry.id   9aed415ac2403920b0b6c0b70c2eb7c3
#
_cell.length_a   1.000
_cell.length_b   1.000
_cell.length_c   1.000
_cell.angle_alpha   90.00
_cell.angle_beta   90.00
_cell.angle_gamma   90.00
#
_symmetry.space_group_name_H-M   'P 1'
#
loop_
_entity.id
_entity.type
_entity.pdbx_description
1 polymer ?
#
loop_
_entity_poly.entity_id
_entity_poly.type
_entity_poly.pdbx_seq_one_letter_code
_entity_poly.pdbx_strand_id
1 'polypeptide(L)'
;MMTERLTRLILSTILLALSSFGLAAQVVVVPGEPEPPTPEKRNEVRWNVYAPVVHAAISIGYERVILLNVGVGSMASTSFGKNHCNDIFFPTVGVMPYGRWYFGGRLVSISKPNAGFFLEANSSIAYNDKLRNVYYNIFPNEFEIWYEETSGISWGIGLGAGFKFITRSNWSGEVSLRLGRNLVKASNRNGGYIYPAVSVGYRF
;
A
#
# COMPACT_ATOMS: atom_id res chain seq x y z
N MET A 1 -6.22 -30.18 1.25
CA MET A 1 -6.26 -30.12 2.73
C MET A 1 -5.27 -29.09 3.32
N MET A 2 -4.03 -28.98 2.81
CA MET A 2 -3.04 -28.00 3.28
C MET A 2 -3.38 -26.56 2.85
N THR A 3 -3.89 -26.36 1.66
CA THR A 3 -4.31 -25.04 1.12
C THR A 3 -5.49 -24.43 1.87
N GLU A 4 -6.50 -25.21 2.26
CA GLU A 4 -7.64 -24.68 3.04
C GLU A 4 -7.26 -24.23 4.45
N ARG A 5 -6.32 -24.91 5.10
CA ARG A 5 -5.82 -24.51 6.43
C ARG A 5 -5.04 -23.20 6.34
N LEU A 6 -4.24 -23.04 5.27
CA LEU A 6 -3.48 -21.81 5.02
C LEU A 6 -4.41 -20.63 4.75
N THR A 7 -5.45 -20.83 3.94
CA THR A 7 -6.44 -19.78 3.62
C THR A 7 -7.22 -19.34 4.87
N ARG A 8 -7.62 -20.28 5.73
CA ARG A 8 -8.31 -19.97 7.00
C ARG A 8 -7.38 -19.24 7.98
N LEU A 9 -6.10 -19.61 8.05
CA LEU A 9 -5.11 -18.91 8.87
C LEU A 9 -4.88 -17.47 8.38
N ILE A 10 -4.76 -17.25 7.09
CA ILE A 10 -4.61 -15.92 6.49
C ILE A 10 -5.87 -15.08 6.76
N LEU A 11 -7.07 -15.64 6.57
CA LEU A 11 -8.32 -14.94 6.85
C LEU A 11 -8.48 -14.56 8.33
N SER A 12 -8.13 -15.47 9.25
CA SER A 12 -8.19 -15.21 10.68
C SER A 12 -7.18 -14.15 11.12
N THR A 13 -5.98 -14.14 10.53
CA THR A 13 -4.94 -13.14 10.81
C THR A 13 -5.34 -11.75 10.29
N ILE A 14 -5.97 -11.69 9.12
CA ILE A 14 -6.52 -10.44 8.58
C ILE A 14 -7.68 -9.93 9.46
N LEU A 15 -8.56 -10.82 9.91
CA LEU A 15 -9.67 -10.46 10.81
C LEU A 15 -9.16 -9.98 12.17
N LEU A 16 -8.13 -10.63 12.73
CA LEU A 16 -7.48 -10.22 13.97
C LEU A 16 -6.76 -8.87 13.83
N ALA A 17 -6.07 -8.64 12.72
CA ALA A 17 -5.45 -7.36 12.42
C ALA A 17 -6.49 -6.23 12.28
N LEU A 18 -7.62 -6.48 11.62
CA LEU A 18 -8.72 -5.53 11.51
C LEU A 18 -9.39 -5.23 12.86
N SER A 19 -9.50 -6.22 13.74
CA SER A 19 -10.07 -6.03 15.09
C SER A 19 -9.12 -5.27 16.03
N SER A 20 -7.81 -5.45 15.91
CA SER A 20 -6.82 -4.70 16.71
C SER A 20 -6.74 -3.22 16.30
N PHE A 21 -7.05 -2.86 15.06
CA PHE A 21 -7.18 -1.45 14.67
C PHE A 21 -8.39 -0.75 15.31
N GLY A 22 -9.43 -1.49 15.70
CA GLY A 22 -10.57 -0.95 16.44
C GLY A 22 -10.26 -0.59 17.90
N LEU A 23 -9.30 -1.27 18.52
CA LEU A 23 -8.92 -1.03 19.93
C LEU A 23 -7.86 0.10 20.09
N ALA A 24 -7.04 0.35 19.08
CA ALA A 24 -6.02 1.41 19.13
C ALA A 24 -6.59 2.84 18.97
N ALA A 25 -7.87 2.98 18.69
CA ALA A 25 -8.54 4.27 18.48
C ALA A 25 -9.21 4.84 19.76
N GLN A 26 -8.92 4.31 20.94
CA GLN A 26 -9.31 4.99 22.18
C GLN A 26 -8.41 6.20 22.41
N VAL A 27 -8.89 7.34 21.96
CA VAL A 27 -8.34 8.65 22.36
C VAL A 27 -8.48 8.73 23.88
N VAL A 28 -7.36 8.81 24.59
CA VAL A 28 -7.36 9.18 26.00
C VAL A 28 -7.77 10.66 26.05
N VAL A 29 -9.05 10.91 26.30
CA VAL A 29 -9.54 12.27 26.55
C VAL A 29 -9.06 12.64 27.93
N VAL A 30 -8.09 13.57 27.99
CA VAL A 30 -7.68 14.20 29.23
C VAL A 30 -8.78 15.19 29.60
N PRO A 31 -9.45 15.06 30.78
CA PRO A 31 -10.52 15.97 31.16
C PRO A 31 -9.95 17.39 31.34
N GLY A 32 -10.48 18.35 30.55
CA GLY A 32 -10.12 19.76 30.66
C GLY A 32 -9.34 20.36 29.50
N GLU A 33 -8.84 19.58 28.54
CA GLU A 33 -8.37 20.13 27.27
C GLU A 33 -9.51 20.32 26.26
N PRO A 34 -9.57 21.45 25.54
CA PRO A 34 -10.54 21.62 24.47
C PRO A 34 -10.31 20.53 23.43
N GLU A 35 -11.36 19.78 23.10
CA GLU A 35 -11.28 18.77 22.05
C GLU A 35 -10.67 19.36 20.77
N PRO A 36 -9.65 18.73 20.19
CA PRO A 36 -9.09 19.22 18.96
C PRO A 36 -10.20 19.24 17.90
N PRO A 37 -10.30 20.31 17.09
CA PRO A 37 -11.38 20.47 16.12
C PRO A 37 -11.42 19.25 15.21
N THR A 38 -12.52 18.52 15.32
CA THR A 38 -12.75 17.32 14.53
C THR A 38 -12.88 17.71 13.06
N PRO A 39 -12.10 17.15 12.15
CA PRO A 39 -12.23 17.49 10.74
C PRO A 39 -13.63 17.15 10.23
N GLU A 40 -14.32 18.11 9.64
CA GLU A 40 -15.67 17.93 9.07
C GLU A 40 -15.70 16.77 8.05
N LYS A 41 -14.62 16.61 7.29
CA LYS A 41 -14.49 15.60 6.23
C LYS A 41 -13.33 14.68 6.55
N ARG A 42 -13.65 13.41 6.79
CA ARG A 42 -12.68 12.41 7.28
C ARG A 42 -12.32 11.36 6.25
N ASN A 43 -13.07 11.24 5.18
CA ASN A 43 -12.92 10.19 4.19
C ASN A 43 -12.30 10.77 2.92
N GLU A 44 -11.40 10.04 2.29
CA GLU A 44 -10.73 10.45 1.07
C GLU A 44 -10.60 9.27 0.10
N VAL A 45 -10.99 9.47 -1.14
CA VAL A 45 -10.73 8.53 -2.24
C VAL A 45 -9.65 9.12 -3.12
N ARG A 46 -8.69 8.30 -3.55
CA ARG A 46 -7.57 8.70 -4.39
C ARG A 46 -7.40 7.75 -5.57
N TRP A 47 -6.97 8.31 -6.67
CA TRP A 47 -6.54 7.58 -7.84
C TRP A 47 -5.07 7.86 -8.12
N ASN A 48 -4.28 6.80 -8.29
CA ASN A 48 -2.89 6.92 -8.69
C ASN A 48 -2.83 7.13 -10.21
N VAL A 49 -2.49 8.33 -10.64
CA VAL A 49 -2.40 8.71 -12.06
C VAL A 49 -1.09 8.24 -12.72
N TYR A 50 -0.06 7.92 -11.93
CA TYR A 50 1.19 7.37 -12.43
C TYR A 50 1.05 5.92 -12.92
N ALA A 51 0.25 5.12 -12.21
CA ALA A 51 0.10 3.69 -12.49
C ALA A 51 -0.38 3.38 -13.92
N PRO A 52 -1.44 4.02 -14.47
CA PRO A 52 -1.90 3.72 -15.82
C PRO A 52 -0.95 4.21 -16.91
N VAL A 53 -0.23 5.31 -16.65
CA VAL A 53 0.66 5.92 -17.66
C VAL A 53 1.95 5.11 -17.84
N VAL A 54 2.52 4.58 -16.75
CA VAL A 54 3.84 3.95 -16.81
C VAL A 54 3.74 2.42 -16.79
N HIS A 55 2.75 1.85 -16.13
CA HIS A 55 2.68 0.42 -15.85
C HIS A 55 1.42 -0.27 -16.39
N ALA A 56 0.55 0.41 -17.14
CA ALA A 56 -0.73 -0.12 -17.56
C ALA A 56 -1.52 -0.76 -16.39
N ALA A 57 -1.56 -0.05 -15.27
CA ALA A 57 -2.16 -0.50 -14.03
C ALA A 57 -3.18 0.54 -13.52
N ILE A 58 -4.20 0.08 -12.83
CA ILE A 58 -5.15 0.95 -12.12
C ILE A 58 -4.90 0.77 -10.62
N SER A 59 -4.91 1.88 -9.89
CA SER A 59 -4.76 1.86 -8.45
C SER A 59 -5.63 2.93 -7.80
N ILE A 60 -6.49 2.47 -6.90
CA ILE A 60 -7.45 3.32 -6.17
C ILE A 60 -7.18 3.13 -4.68
N GLY A 61 -7.09 4.24 -3.96
CA GLY A 61 -6.90 4.26 -2.51
C GLY A 61 -8.08 4.89 -1.79
N TYR A 62 -8.33 4.40 -0.60
CA TYR A 62 -9.23 5.01 0.38
C TYR A 62 -8.46 5.28 1.65
N GLU A 63 -8.65 6.46 2.23
CA GLU A 63 -8.04 6.87 3.51
C GLU A 63 -9.08 7.52 4.41
N ARG A 64 -9.04 7.17 5.69
CA ARG A 64 -9.82 7.79 6.74
C ARG A 64 -8.92 8.51 7.73
N VAL A 65 -9.25 9.74 8.02
CA VAL A 65 -8.62 10.54 9.07
C VAL A 65 -9.09 10.03 10.44
N ILE A 66 -8.17 9.51 11.23
CA ILE A 66 -8.46 9.04 12.60
C ILE A 66 -8.15 10.14 13.59
N LEU A 67 -6.97 10.75 13.50
CA LEU A 67 -6.51 11.89 14.29
C LEU A 67 -6.06 13.00 13.34
N LEU A 68 -5.80 14.19 13.88
CA LEU A 68 -5.34 15.35 13.10
C LEU A 68 -4.09 15.07 12.27
N ASN A 69 -3.26 14.12 12.73
CA ASN A 69 -1.99 13.76 12.12
C ASN A 69 -1.86 12.26 11.82
N VAL A 70 -2.95 11.49 12.00
CA VAL A 70 -2.95 10.03 11.73
C VAL A 70 -4.09 9.68 10.79
N GLY A 71 -3.75 8.99 9.71
CA GLY A 71 -4.67 8.42 8.75
C GLY A 71 -4.47 6.91 8.63
N VAL A 72 -5.55 6.19 8.38
CA VAL A 72 -5.52 4.78 8.03
C VAL A 72 -6.26 4.58 6.71
N GLY A 73 -5.80 3.63 5.93
CA GLY A 73 -6.40 3.41 4.63
C GLY A 73 -6.02 2.07 4.01
N SER A 74 -6.52 1.89 2.82
CA SER A 74 -6.16 0.76 1.98
C SER A 74 -6.09 1.21 0.53
N MET A 75 -5.27 0.53 -0.24
CA MET A 75 -5.13 0.73 -1.67
C MET A 75 -5.35 -0.59 -2.38
N ALA A 76 -6.17 -0.58 -3.41
CA ALA A 76 -6.37 -1.70 -4.32
C ALA A 76 -5.72 -1.37 -5.67
N SER A 77 -5.05 -2.34 -6.26
CA SER A 77 -4.39 -2.18 -7.56
C SER A 77 -4.59 -3.40 -8.43
N THR A 78 -4.65 -3.17 -9.74
CA THR A 78 -4.64 -4.22 -10.75
C THR A 78 -3.80 -3.78 -11.93
N SER A 79 -3.03 -4.71 -12.50
CA SER A 79 -2.18 -4.49 -13.66
C SER A 79 -2.68 -5.32 -14.84
N PHE A 80 -2.72 -4.70 -16.01
CA PHE A 80 -3.11 -5.33 -17.28
C PHE A 80 -1.92 -5.58 -18.20
N GLY A 81 -0.73 -5.11 -17.82
CA GLY A 81 0.50 -5.24 -18.60
C GLY A 81 1.09 -6.64 -18.51
N LYS A 82 1.48 -7.21 -19.65
CA LYS A 82 2.18 -8.50 -19.73
C LYS A 82 3.71 -8.40 -19.49
N ASN A 83 4.21 -7.26 -19.07
CA ASN A 83 5.65 -7.02 -18.95
C ASN A 83 6.16 -7.52 -17.60
N HIS A 84 7.14 -8.41 -17.61
CA HIS A 84 7.80 -9.02 -16.43
C HIS A 84 8.42 -8.02 -15.43
N CYS A 85 8.60 -6.76 -15.81
CA CYS A 85 9.06 -5.69 -14.91
C CYS A 85 7.97 -5.18 -13.95
N ASN A 86 6.69 -5.50 -14.22
CA ASN A 86 5.58 -4.97 -13.43
C ASN A 86 5.41 -5.67 -12.07
N ASP A 87 5.94 -6.88 -11.91
CA ASP A 87 5.74 -7.72 -10.71
C ASP A 87 6.32 -7.10 -9.42
N ILE A 88 7.33 -6.24 -9.56
CA ILE A 88 7.93 -5.52 -8.42
C ILE A 88 7.14 -4.23 -8.12
N PHE A 89 6.59 -3.58 -9.15
CA PHE A 89 5.90 -2.30 -9.03
C PHE A 89 4.39 -2.44 -8.82
N PHE A 90 3.74 -3.25 -9.65
CA PHE A 90 2.29 -3.44 -9.59
C PHE A 90 1.94 -4.90 -9.80
N PRO A 91 1.33 -5.55 -8.79
CA PRO A 91 0.87 -6.93 -8.91
C PRO A 91 -0.30 -7.03 -9.92
N THR A 92 -0.58 -8.24 -10.38
CA THR A 92 -1.76 -8.49 -11.21
C THR A 92 -3.04 -8.06 -10.51
N VAL A 93 -3.17 -8.40 -9.22
CA VAL A 93 -4.18 -7.87 -8.31
C VAL A 93 -3.55 -7.75 -6.93
N GLY A 94 -3.76 -6.62 -6.26
CA GLY A 94 -3.22 -6.43 -4.92
C GLY A 94 -4.04 -5.48 -4.05
N VAL A 95 -3.92 -5.69 -2.74
CA VAL A 95 -4.47 -4.82 -1.72
C VAL A 95 -3.36 -4.46 -0.73
N MET A 96 -3.29 -3.20 -0.35
CA MET A 96 -2.26 -2.67 0.55
C MET A 96 -2.91 -1.82 1.64
N PRO A 97 -3.28 -2.40 2.79
CA PRO A 97 -3.64 -1.63 3.98
C PRO A 97 -2.43 -0.87 4.52
N TYR A 98 -2.65 0.32 5.06
CA TYR A 98 -1.60 1.17 5.59
C TYR A 98 -2.09 2.07 6.72
N GLY A 99 -1.13 2.48 7.56
CA GLY A 99 -1.26 3.55 8.52
C GLY A 99 -0.25 4.65 8.23
N ARG A 100 -0.65 5.92 8.39
CA ARG A 100 0.17 7.09 8.10
C ARG A 100 0.22 8.02 9.28
N TRP A 101 1.41 8.56 9.49
CA TRP A 101 1.65 9.67 10.40
C TRP A 101 2.10 10.90 9.62
N TYR A 102 1.35 12.00 9.76
CA TYR A 102 1.57 13.25 9.06
C TYR A 102 2.31 14.23 9.95
N PHE A 103 3.29 14.94 9.37
CA PHE A 103 4.09 15.95 10.05
C PHE A 103 4.42 17.09 9.09
N GLY A 104 4.87 18.23 9.66
CA GLY A 104 5.36 19.35 8.84
C GLY A 104 4.28 20.18 8.13
N GLY A 105 2.99 19.92 8.35
CA GLY A 105 1.91 20.73 7.76
C GLY A 105 2.00 22.21 8.11
N ARG A 106 2.47 22.54 9.31
CA ARG A 106 2.72 23.93 9.75
C ARG A 106 3.88 24.59 9.00
N LEU A 107 4.89 23.82 8.59
CA LEU A 107 6.06 24.32 7.85
C LEU A 107 5.70 24.75 6.42
N VAL A 108 4.63 24.20 5.86
CA VAL A 108 4.21 24.43 4.47
C VAL A 108 2.91 25.24 4.40
N SER A 109 2.50 25.87 5.51
CA SER A 109 1.25 26.65 5.62
C SER A 109 -0.02 25.87 5.24
N ILE A 110 0.00 24.55 5.39
CA ILE A 110 -1.13 23.67 5.11
C ILE A 110 -1.89 23.49 6.43
N SER A 111 -3.07 24.10 6.53
CA SER A 111 -3.89 24.10 7.75
C SER A 111 -4.84 22.90 7.86
N LYS A 112 -4.92 22.03 6.85
CA LYS A 112 -5.86 20.90 6.86
C LYS A 112 -5.27 19.66 7.54
N PRO A 113 -6.07 18.90 8.31
CA PRO A 113 -5.64 17.62 8.91
C PRO A 113 -5.14 16.63 7.85
N ASN A 114 -4.16 15.82 8.21
CA ASN A 114 -3.56 14.79 7.33
C ASN A 114 -3.08 15.37 5.99
N ALA A 115 -2.39 16.51 6.07
CA ALA A 115 -1.68 17.13 4.96
C ALA A 115 -0.24 17.45 5.37
N GLY A 116 0.65 17.56 4.42
CA GLY A 116 2.09 17.75 4.62
C GLY A 116 2.89 16.48 4.33
N PHE A 117 4.07 16.40 4.91
CA PHE A 117 4.89 15.18 4.83
C PHE A 117 4.30 14.08 5.68
N PHE A 118 4.47 12.83 5.24
CA PHE A 118 4.04 11.67 6.01
C PHE A 118 5.04 10.52 5.93
N LEU A 119 5.01 9.71 6.98
CA LEU A 119 5.56 8.36 7.00
C LEU A 119 4.41 7.36 7.03
N GLU A 120 4.60 6.24 6.36
CA GLU A 120 3.61 5.19 6.19
C GLU A 120 4.20 3.85 6.59
N ALA A 121 3.44 3.07 7.37
CA ALA A 121 3.66 1.64 7.53
C ALA A 121 2.57 0.91 6.74
N ASN A 122 2.95 -0.07 5.94
CA ASN A 122 2.02 -0.78 5.07
C ASN A 122 2.25 -2.29 5.05
N SER A 123 1.22 -3.01 4.61
CA SER A 123 1.27 -4.44 4.35
C SER A 123 0.70 -4.69 2.95
N SER A 124 1.41 -5.46 2.13
CA SER A 124 0.97 -5.79 0.77
C SER A 124 0.52 -7.23 0.68
N ILE A 125 -0.69 -7.46 0.20
CA ILE A 125 -1.21 -8.77 -0.19
C ILE A 125 -1.44 -8.70 -1.69
N ALA A 126 -0.73 -9.53 -2.45
CA ALA A 126 -0.69 -9.44 -3.90
C ALA A 126 -0.77 -10.82 -4.53
N TYR A 127 -1.59 -10.94 -5.57
CA TYR A 127 -1.59 -12.06 -6.49
C TYR A 127 -0.86 -11.64 -7.76
N ASN A 128 0.09 -12.47 -8.16
CA ASN A 128 0.82 -12.30 -9.40
C ASN A 128 0.60 -13.52 -10.28
N ASP A 129 0.24 -13.27 -11.52
CA ASP A 129 0.10 -14.27 -12.57
C ASP A 129 1.35 -14.26 -13.45
N LYS A 130 1.80 -15.46 -13.88
CA LYS A 130 2.92 -15.65 -14.82
C LYS A 130 4.25 -15.03 -14.34
N LEU A 131 4.56 -15.20 -13.06
CA LEU A 131 5.89 -14.91 -12.54
C LEU A 131 6.92 -15.81 -13.23
N ARG A 132 7.95 -15.20 -13.79
CA ARG A 132 9.00 -15.93 -14.50
C ARG A 132 10.14 -16.28 -13.55
N ASN A 133 10.25 -17.56 -13.18
CA ASN A 133 11.44 -18.09 -12.52
C ASN A 133 12.52 -18.36 -13.57
N VAL A 134 13.75 -17.99 -13.27
CA VAL A 134 14.90 -18.26 -14.13
C VAL A 134 15.81 -19.23 -13.39
N TYR A 135 16.05 -20.36 -13.99
CA TYR A 135 16.97 -21.38 -13.47
C TYR A 135 18.22 -21.39 -14.32
N TYR A 136 19.37 -21.46 -13.66
CA TYR A 136 20.69 -21.54 -14.29
C TYR A 136 21.27 -22.91 -13.96
N ASN A 137 21.64 -23.65 -14.98
CA ASN A 137 22.42 -24.87 -14.84
C ASN A 137 23.80 -24.63 -15.47
N ILE A 138 24.84 -24.76 -14.68
CA ILE A 138 26.21 -24.56 -15.11
C ILE A 138 26.86 -25.95 -15.14
N PHE A 139 26.87 -26.58 -16.30
CA PHE A 139 27.70 -27.76 -16.57
C PHE A 139 29.07 -27.32 -17.09
N PRO A 140 30.10 -28.16 -16.96
CA PRO A 140 31.47 -27.78 -17.37
C PRO A 140 31.62 -27.28 -18.80
N ASN A 141 30.69 -27.62 -19.72
CA ASN A 141 30.72 -27.22 -21.12
C ASN A 141 29.41 -26.68 -21.69
N GLU A 142 28.37 -26.55 -20.89
CA GLU A 142 27.04 -26.07 -21.34
C GLU A 142 26.41 -25.14 -20.29
N PHE A 143 25.88 -24.03 -20.76
CA PHE A 143 25.12 -23.10 -19.98
C PHE A 143 23.68 -23.10 -20.45
N GLU A 144 22.80 -23.71 -19.67
CA GLU A 144 21.36 -23.75 -19.97
C GLU A 144 20.60 -22.79 -19.09
N ILE A 145 19.72 -21.99 -19.70
CA ILE A 145 18.75 -21.14 -19.02
C ILE A 145 17.36 -21.61 -19.40
N TRP A 146 16.57 -22.03 -18.42
CA TRP A 146 15.16 -22.29 -18.67
C TRP A 146 14.27 -21.43 -17.78
N TYR A 147 13.06 -21.24 -18.25
CA TYR A 147 12.09 -20.36 -17.63
C TYR A 147 10.87 -21.19 -17.24
N GLU A 148 10.43 -21.01 -16.00
CA GLU A 148 9.21 -21.59 -15.48
C GLU A 148 8.25 -20.47 -15.11
N GLU A 149 7.03 -20.51 -15.60
CA GLU A 149 5.98 -19.55 -15.21
C GLU A 149 5.26 -20.09 -13.98
N THR A 150 5.20 -19.28 -12.93
CA THR A 150 4.55 -19.60 -11.68
C THR A 150 3.58 -18.49 -11.33
N SER A 151 2.40 -18.85 -10.84
CA SER A 151 1.43 -17.89 -10.30
C SER A 151 1.27 -18.10 -8.80
N GLY A 152 1.03 -17.04 -8.04
CA GLY A 152 0.84 -17.21 -6.61
C GLY A 152 0.57 -15.92 -5.85
N ILE A 153 0.29 -16.11 -4.56
CA ILE A 153 0.05 -15.02 -3.62
C ILE A 153 1.36 -14.69 -2.89
N SER A 154 1.65 -13.41 -2.78
CA SER A 154 2.70 -12.86 -1.94
C SER A 154 2.11 -12.01 -0.83
N TRP A 155 2.77 -12.02 0.32
CA TRP A 155 2.47 -11.13 1.44
C TRP A 155 3.74 -10.49 1.95
N GLY A 156 3.69 -9.18 2.18
CA GLY A 156 4.84 -8.41 2.61
C GLY A 156 4.48 -7.26 3.54
N ILE A 157 5.51 -6.72 4.15
CA ILE A 157 5.45 -5.53 4.98
C ILE A 157 6.42 -4.48 4.45
N GLY A 158 6.11 -3.23 4.66
CA GLY A 158 6.92 -2.14 4.15
C GLY A 158 6.69 -0.81 4.83
N LEU A 159 7.49 0.14 4.41
CA LEU A 159 7.44 1.52 4.81
C LEU A 159 7.26 2.40 3.58
N GLY A 160 6.70 3.56 3.80
CA GLY A 160 6.54 4.57 2.76
C GLY A 160 6.77 5.97 3.31
N ALA A 161 7.05 6.88 2.41
CA ALA A 161 7.12 8.30 2.69
C ALA A 161 6.53 9.08 1.53
N GLY A 162 6.03 10.26 1.80
CA GLY A 162 5.48 11.11 0.78
C GLY A 162 5.08 12.49 1.28
N PHE A 163 4.49 13.22 0.37
CA PHE A 163 3.95 14.54 0.61
C PHE A 163 2.53 14.63 0.05
N LYS A 164 1.61 15.16 0.84
CA LYS A 164 0.21 15.39 0.46
C LYS A 164 -0.17 16.84 0.71
N PHE A 165 -0.80 17.46 -0.28
CA PHE A 165 -1.48 18.73 -0.14
C PHE A 165 -2.98 18.59 -0.32
N ILE A 166 -3.75 19.47 0.30
CA ILE A 166 -5.22 19.49 0.21
C ILE A 166 -5.66 20.91 -0.06
N THR A 167 -6.42 21.11 -1.12
CA THR A 167 -6.97 22.41 -1.51
C THR A 167 -8.13 22.82 -0.60
N ARG A 168 -8.55 24.08 -0.70
CA ARG A 168 -9.73 24.57 0.02
C ARG A 168 -11.02 23.84 -0.38
N SER A 169 -11.11 23.41 -1.65
CA SER A 169 -12.23 22.65 -2.20
C SER A 169 -12.15 21.13 -1.95
N ASN A 170 -11.24 20.69 -1.06
CA ASN A 170 -11.04 19.30 -0.65
C ASN A 170 -10.45 18.35 -1.72
N TRP A 171 -9.96 18.87 -2.82
CA TRP A 171 -9.11 18.09 -3.71
C TRP A 171 -7.76 17.84 -3.05
N SER A 172 -7.23 16.65 -3.18
CA SER A 172 -5.90 16.30 -2.70
C SER A 172 -4.97 15.91 -3.84
N GLY A 173 -3.69 16.25 -3.67
CA GLY A 173 -2.61 15.76 -4.50
C GLY A 173 -1.54 15.14 -3.63
N GLU A 174 -0.99 14.02 -4.06
CA GLU A 174 -0.01 13.26 -3.29
C GLU A 174 1.10 12.72 -4.19
N VAL A 175 2.34 12.80 -3.69
CA VAL A 175 3.49 12.08 -4.25
C VAL A 175 4.04 11.19 -3.15
N SER A 176 4.23 9.91 -3.42
CA SER A 176 4.70 8.95 -2.43
C SER A 176 5.51 7.81 -3.05
N LEU A 177 6.39 7.25 -2.23
CA LEU A 177 7.16 6.06 -2.54
C LEU A 177 7.01 5.07 -1.38
N ARG A 178 6.70 3.83 -1.70
CA ARG A 178 6.59 2.71 -0.76
C ARG A 178 7.59 1.64 -1.14
N LEU A 179 8.26 1.09 -0.14
CA LEU A 179 9.22 0.02 -0.27
C LEU A 179 8.88 -1.07 0.74
N GLY A 180 8.92 -2.30 0.32
CA GLY A 180 8.62 -3.40 1.22
C GLY A 180 9.30 -4.70 0.84
N ARG A 181 9.26 -5.64 1.79
CA ARG A 181 9.80 -6.98 1.63
C ARG A 181 8.68 -8.00 1.72
N ASN A 182 8.65 -8.94 0.78
CA ASN A 182 7.73 -10.05 0.81
C ASN A 182 8.23 -11.11 1.79
N LEU A 183 7.43 -11.40 2.81
CA LEU A 183 7.65 -12.45 3.80
C LEU A 183 7.18 -13.80 3.27
N VAL A 184 6.05 -13.80 2.56
CA VAL A 184 5.57 -14.94 1.76
C VAL A 184 5.76 -14.58 0.30
N LYS A 185 6.43 -15.44 -0.42
CA LYS A 185 6.81 -15.20 -1.83
C LYS A 185 6.04 -16.16 -2.73
N ALA A 186 5.45 -15.62 -3.79
CA ALA A 186 4.85 -16.42 -4.86
C ALA A 186 5.93 -17.07 -5.76
N SER A 187 7.13 -16.48 -5.82
CA SER A 187 8.26 -16.92 -6.64
C SER A 187 9.57 -16.56 -5.96
N ASN A 188 10.65 -17.24 -6.30
CA ASN A 188 12.00 -16.96 -5.76
C ASN A 188 12.50 -15.55 -6.09
N ARG A 189 12.00 -14.92 -7.14
CA ARG A 189 12.34 -13.54 -7.53
C ARG A 189 11.52 -12.46 -6.84
N ASN A 190 10.35 -12.80 -6.31
CA ASN A 190 9.44 -11.85 -5.68
C ASN A 190 9.87 -11.56 -4.23
N GLY A 191 11.07 -10.99 -4.04
CA GLY A 191 11.65 -10.71 -2.73
C GLY A 191 11.15 -9.43 -2.07
N GLY A 192 10.57 -8.50 -2.84
CA GLY A 192 10.10 -7.21 -2.34
C GLY A 192 9.22 -6.49 -3.33
N TYR A 193 8.76 -5.31 -2.96
CA TYR A 193 7.98 -4.43 -3.82
C TYR A 193 8.43 -2.98 -3.68
N ILE A 194 8.26 -2.23 -4.78
CA ILE A 194 8.47 -0.79 -4.86
C ILE A 194 7.20 -0.20 -5.46
N TYR A 195 6.59 0.76 -4.79
CA TYR A 195 5.32 1.31 -5.24
C TYR A 195 5.39 2.84 -5.27
N PRO A 196 5.80 3.43 -6.40
CA PRO A 196 5.72 4.87 -6.62
C PRO A 196 4.27 5.28 -6.90
N ALA A 197 3.87 6.43 -6.39
CA ALA A 197 2.54 6.96 -6.65
C ALA A 197 2.56 8.48 -6.80
N VAL A 198 1.88 8.93 -7.83
CA VAL A 198 1.40 10.30 -7.98
C VAL A 198 -0.11 10.21 -8.03
N SER A 199 -0.80 10.76 -7.04
CA SER A 199 -2.23 10.53 -6.86
C SER A 199 -2.99 11.85 -6.78
N VAL A 200 -4.21 11.81 -7.31
CA VAL A 200 -5.21 12.86 -7.15
C VAL A 200 -6.40 12.26 -6.41
N GLY A 201 -6.96 13.00 -5.47
CA GLY A 201 -8.05 12.53 -4.63
C GLY A 201 -9.05 13.60 -4.26
N TYR A 202 -10.10 13.16 -3.60
CA TYR A 202 -11.15 14.03 -3.08
C TYR A 202 -11.55 13.58 -1.69
N ARG A 203 -11.64 14.57 -0.77
CA ARG A 203 -12.01 14.35 0.64
C ARG A 203 -13.45 14.77 0.89
N PHE A 204 -14.23 13.89 1.50
CA PHE A 204 -15.66 14.04 1.79
C PHE A 204 -16.03 13.58 3.20
#